data_605f9b9eb71327c299764a1b744b3e4c
#
_entry.id   605f9b9eb71327c299764a1b744b3e4c
#
_cell.length_a   1.000
_cell.length_b   1.000
_cell.length_c   1.000
_cell.angle_alpha   90.00
_cell.angle_beta   90.00
_cell.angle_gamma   90.00
#
_symmetry.space_group_name_H-M   'P 1'
#
loop_
_entity.id
_entity.type
_entity.pdbx_description
1 polymer ?
#
loop_
_entity_poly.entity_id
_entity_poly.type
_entity_poly.pdbx_seq_one_letter_code
_entity_poly.pdbx_strand_id
1 'polypeptide(L)'
;MTEHKDHADVKIAPPILTVLHIVAAYLLAAFVPLSLAVPPILENIGFALVVVGFLFGLAAFLEFRRARTTLDPHGSVASIVTSGVYRFSRNPIYVGFLLMVIGIPLNSGTYWGAILAPIFYLFCNRLVIEREEAYLEKKFGDVYTSYKSRVRRWL
;
A
#
# COMPACT_ATOMS: atom_id res chain seq x y z
N MET A 1 -22.65 -20.89 16.83
CA MET A 1 -22.82 -20.23 15.52
C MET A 1 -21.70 -19.23 15.39
N THR A 2 -20.61 -19.56 14.65
CA THR A 2 -19.53 -18.62 14.36
C THR A 2 -20.05 -17.65 13.30
N GLU A 3 -20.25 -16.40 13.66
CA GLU A 3 -20.55 -15.32 12.72
C GLU A 3 -19.50 -15.33 11.60
N HIS A 4 -19.90 -15.70 10.41
CA HIS A 4 -19.04 -15.71 9.24
C HIS A 4 -18.83 -14.25 8.83
N LYS A 5 -17.75 -13.62 9.32
CA LYS A 5 -17.35 -12.27 8.93
C LYS A 5 -17.07 -12.26 7.41
N ASP A 6 -17.90 -11.57 6.64
CA ASP A 6 -17.73 -11.44 5.18
C ASP A 6 -16.77 -10.29 4.84
N HIS A 7 -15.61 -10.28 5.51
CA HIS A 7 -14.54 -9.31 5.28
C HIS A 7 -13.17 -9.89 5.65
N ALA A 8 -12.09 -9.27 5.14
CA ALA A 8 -10.73 -9.62 5.53
C ALA A 8 -10.48 -9.23 7.00
N ASP A 9 -9.86 -10.12 7.79
CA ASP A 9 -9.51 -9.86 9.20
C ASP A 9 -8.21 -9.02 9.29
N VAL A 10 -8.25 -7.82 8.73
CA VAL A 10 -7.14 -6.87 8.73
C VAL A 10 -7.06 -6.19 10.09
N LYS A 11 -5.93 -6.31 10.79
CA LYS A 11 -5.75 -5.79 12.15
C LYS A 11 -5.48 -4.28 12.20
N ILE A 12 -4.82 -3.74 11.17
CA ILE A 12 -4.40 -2.34 11.12
C ILE A 12 -4.78 -1.81 9.74
N ALA A 13 -5.54 -0.72 9.69
CA ALA A 13 -5.87 -0.07 8.44
C ALA A 13 -4.59 0.44 7.73
N PRO A 14 -4.38 0.15 6.44
CA PRO A 14 -3.16 0.52 5.71
C PRO A 14 -2.80 2.01 5.76
N PRO A 15 -3.75 2.96 5.71
CA PRO A 15 -3.42 4.38 5.88
C PRO A 15 -2.79 4.69 7.25
N ILE A 16 -3.25 4.03 8.32
CA ILE A 16 -2.70 4.20 9.66
C ILE A 16 -1.25 3.70 9.68
N LEU A 17 -0.99 2.52 9.10
CA LEU A 17 0.36 1.98 8.99
C LEU A 17 1.29 2.94 8.23
N THR A 18 0.80 3.55 7.15
CA THR A 18 1.54 4.55 6.37
C THR A 18 1.89 5.77 7.20
N VAL A 19 0.92 6.36 7.89
CA VAL A 19 1.12 7.53 8.75
C VAL A 19 2.12 7.22 9.86
N LEU A 20 2.00 6.06 10.53
CA LEU A 20 2.93 5.64 11.58
C LEU A 20 4.38 5.56 11.10
N HIS A 21 4.62 5.04 9.88
CA HIS A 21 5.97 4.96 9.32
C HIS A 21 6.52 6.34 8.94
N ILE A 22 5.69 7.23 8.40
CA ILE A 22 6.10 8.61 8.08
C ILE A 22 6.44 9.36 9.39
N VAL A 23 5.61 9.26 10.41
CA VAL A 23 5.87 9.86 11.74
C VAL A 23 7.16 9.28 12.33
N ALA A 24 7.35 7.97 12.29
CA ALA A 24 8.58 7.32 12.78
C ALA A 24 9.82 7.83 12.02
N ALA A 25 9.73 8.04 10.70
CA ALA A 25 10.83 8.59 9.91
C ALA A 25 11.22 10.01 10.38
N TYR A 26 10.24 10.87 10.67
CA TYR A 26 10.51 12.22 11.18
C TYR A 26 11.03 12.21 12.64
N LEU A 27 10.50 11.34 13.48
CA LEU A 27 11.03 11.18 14.85
C LEU A 27 12.48 10.69 14.83
N LEU A 28 12.79 9.70 13.99
CA LEU A 28 14.17 9.25 13.80
C LEU A 28 15.07 10.36 13.24
N ALA A 29 14.59 11.15 12.30
CA ALA A 29 15.35 12.29 11.80
C ALA A 29 15.65 13.32 12.88
N ALA A 30 14.73 13.55 13.82
CA ALA A 30 14.90 14.49 14.91
C ALA A 30 15.84 13.98 16.01
N PHE A 31 15.74 12.70 16.40
CA PHE A 31 16.48 12.13 17.53
C PHE A 31 17.76 11.38 17.12
N VAL A 32 17.83 10.91 15.88
CA VAL A 32 18.95 10.16 15.31
C VAL A 32 19.26 10.75 13.92
N PRO A 33 19.76 12.01 13.87
CA PRO A 33 20.06 12.66 12.61
C PRO A 33 21.19 11.91 11.87
N LEU A 34 20.98 11.66 10.59
CA LEU A 34 22.02 11.12 9.73
C LEU A 34 22.97 12.25 9.29
N SER A 35 24.28 12.01 9.36
CA SER A 35 25.30 13.00 8.96
C SER A 35 25.35 13.26 7.46
N LEU A 36 24.51 12.61 6.67
CA LEU A 36 24.45 12.72 5.23
C LEU A 36 23.30 13.62 4.81
N ALA A 37 23.62 14.78 4.23
CA ALA A 37 22.62 15.68 3.67
C ALA A 37 21.96 15.06 2.43
N VAL A 38 20.66 15.25 2.29
CA VAL A 38 19.91 14.85 1.08
C VAL A 38 20.14 15.91 0.00
N PRO A 39 20.71 15.56 -1.16
CA PRO A 39 20.87 16.50 -2.26
C PRO A 39 19.52 16.95 -2.82
N PRO A 40 19.40 18.19 -3.36
CA PRO A 40 18.15 18.72 -3.92
C PRO A 40 17.53 17.82 -5.02
N ILE A 41 18.37 17.12 -5.78
CA ILE A 41 17.87 16.17 -6.79
C ILE A 41 17.07 15.01 -6.14
N LEU A 42 17.51 14.49 -4.99
CA LEU A 42 16.80 13.44 -4.28
C LEU A 42 15.54 13.96 -3.59
N GLU A 43 15.53 15.21 -3.13
CA GLU A 43 14.31 15.85 -2.63
C GLU A 43 13.24 15.95 -3.73
N ASN A 44 13.64 16.36 -4.94
CA ASN A 44 12.77 16.41 -6.11
C ASN A 44 12.27 15.01 -6.51
N ILE A 45 13.13 13.99 -6.43
CA ILE A 45 12.73 12.59 -6.62
C ILE A 45 11.72 12.19 -5.54
N GLY A 46 11.92 12.58 -4.29
CA GLY A 46 10.97 12.38 -3.20
C GLY A 46 9.59 12.96 -3.54
N PHE A 47 9.55 14.19 -4.01
CA PHE A 47 8.30 14.82 -4.48
C PHE A 47 7.65 14.03 -5.63
N ALA A 48 8.43 13.62 -6.63
CA ALA A 48 7.91 12.83 -7.75
C ALA A 48 7.34 11.48 -7.28
N LEU A 49 7.98 10.81 -6.31
CA LEU A 49 7.45 9.57 -5.70
C LEU A 49 6.11 9.80 -5.02
N VAL A 50 5.93 10.92 -4.32
CA VAL A 50 4.64 11.28 -3.69
C VAL A 50 3.56 11.46 -4.75
N VAL A 51 3.85 12.21 -5.83
CA VAL A 51 2.90 12.42 -6.93
C VAL A 51 2.52 11.09 -7.58
N VAL A 52 3.50 10.25 -7.91
CA VAL A 52 3.26 8.93 -8.52
C VAL A 52 2.45 8.05 -7.56
N GLY A 53 2.80 8.03 -6.27
CA GLY A 53 2.08 7.27 -5.24
C GLY A 53 0.61 7.71 -5.12
N PHE A 54 0.36 9.00 -5.15
CA PHE A 54 -1.00 9.54 -5.16
C PHE A 54 -1.78 9.13 -6.42
N LEU A 55 -1.14 9.18 -7.60
CA LEU A 55 -1.76 8.76 -8.85
C LEU A 55 -2.09 7.26 -8.86
N PHE A 56 -1.25 6.40 -8.29
CA PHE A 56 -1.55 4.97 -8.11
C PHE A 56 -2.79 4.77 -7.21
N GLY A 57 -2.85 5.47 -6.09
CA GLY A 57 -4.01 5.44 -5.18
C GLY A 57 -5.29 5.91 -5.85
N LEU A 58 -5.22 7.04 -6.57
CA LEU A 58 -6.35 7.61 -7.30
C LEU A 58 -6.84 6.67 -8.42
N ALA A 59 -5.92 6.13 -9.22
CA ALA A 59 -6.26 5.21 -10.29
C ALA A 59 -6.92 3.92 -9.74
N ALA A 60 -6.39 3.37 -8.65
CA ALA A 60 -6.97 2.24 -7.97
C ALA A 60 -8.38 2.55 -7.43
N PHE A 61 -8.57 3.70 -6.79
CA PHE A 61 -9.87 4.15 -6.30
C PHE A 61 -10.91 4.27 -7.44
N LEU A 62 -10.51 4.84 -8.57
CA LEU A 62 -11.40 4.97 -9.73
C LEU A 62 -11.83 3.61 -10.29
N GLU A 63 -10.93 2.61 -10.31
CA GLU A 63 -11.28 1.24 -10.75
C GLU A 63 -12.28 0.59 -9.78
N PHE A 64 -12.14 0.77 -8.45
CA PHE A 64 -13.14 0.27 -7.50
C PHE A 64 -14.49 0.95 -7.68
N ARG A 65 -14.52 2.25 -7.90
CA ARG A 65 -15.77 2.96 -8.21
C ARG A 65 -16.44 2.46 -9.48
N ARG A 66 -15.66 2.21 -10.54
CA ARG A 66 -16.17 1.64 -11.80
C ARG A 66 -16.75 0.23 -11.61
N ALA A 67 -16.08 -0.59 -10.81
CA ALA A 67 -16.52 -1.95 -10.50
C ALA A 67 -17.67 -2.01 -9.48
N ARG A 68 -18.10 -0.87 -8.93
CA ARG A 68 -19.14 -0.77 -7.88
C ARG A 68 -18.87 -1.68 -6.68
N THR A 69 -17.61 -1.79 -6.28
CA THR A 69 -17.17 -2.57 -5.11
C THR A 69 -16.48 -1.67 -4.09
N THR A 70 -16.24 -2.18 -2.89
CA THR A 70 -15.66 -1.40 -1.78
C THR A 70 -14.15 -1.56 -1.69
N LEU A 71 -13.47 -0.48 -1.24
CA LEU A 71 -12.07 -0.47 -0.80
C LEU A 71 -11.92 -0.80 0.69
N ASP A 72 -13.03 -0.80 1.43
CA ASP A 72 -13.00 -1.05 2.87
C ASP A 72 -12.61 -2.51 3.15
N PRO A 73 -11.45 -2.76 3.81
CA PRO A 73 -11.03 -4.12 4.15
C PRO A 73 -11.97 -4.80 5.14
N HIS A 74 -12.86 -4.04 5.81
CA HIS A 74 -13.90 -4.53 6.69
C HIS A 74 -15.27 -4.65 6.01
N GLY A 75 -15.36 -4.27 4.72
CA GLY A 75 -16.57 -4.37 3.90
C GLY A 75 -16.57 -5.65 3.04
N SER A 76 -17.76 -6.10 2.67
CA SER A 76 -17.91 -7.22 1.72
C SER A 76 -17.52 -6.80 0.32
N VAL A 77 -16.53 -7.48 -0.29
CA VAL A 77 -16.10 -7.25 -1.67
C VAL A 77 -17.11 -7.90 -2.62
N ALA A 78 -17.75 -7.10 -3.47
CA ALA A 78 -18.78 -7.57 -4.41
C ALA A 78 -18.17 -8.24 -5.65
N SER A 79 -16.99 -7.78 -6.12
CA SER A 79 -16.32 -8.30 -7.31
C SER A 79 -14.80 -8.06 -7.24
N ILE A 80 -14.03 -8.90 -7.93
CA ILE A 80 -12.58 -8.71 -8.08
C ILE A 80 -12.32 -7.67 -9.16
N VAL A 81 -11.54 -6.63 -8.81
CA VAL A 81 -11.08 -5.62 -9.78
C VAL A 81 -9.79 -6.12 -10.40
N THR A 82 -9.79 -6.30 -11.73
CA THR A 82 -8.63 -6.79 -12.50
C THR A 82 -8.25 -5.85 -13.65
N SER A 83 -8.94 -4.71 -13.79
CA SER A 83 -8.75 -3.71 -14.83
C SER A 83 -7.81 -2.58 -14.40
N GLY A 84 -7.44 -1.71 -15.34
CA GLY A 84 -6.63 -0.53 -15.10
C GLY A 84 -5.29 -0.87 -14.44
N VAL A 85 -4.96 -0.21 -13.33
CA VAL A 85 -3.72 -0.42 -12.57
C VAL A 85 -3.61 -1.81 -11.94
N TYR A 86 -4.75 -2.51 -11.74
CA TYR A 86 -4.80 -3.88 -11.25
C TYR A 86 -4.33 -4.94 -12.27
N ARG A 87 -4.03 -4.54 -13.50
CA ARG A 87 -3.37 -5.40 -14.50
C ARG A 87 -1.87 -5.52 -14.26
N PHE A 88 -1.27 -4.57 -13.56
CA PHE A 88 0.17 -4.50 -13.29
C PHE A 88 0.54 -4.90 -11.87
N SER A 89 -0.32 -4.59 -10.91
CA SER A 89 -0.15 -4.93 -9.50
C SER A 89 -1.49 -5.39 -8.92
N ARG A 90 -1.46 -6.39 -8.04
CA ARG A 90 -2.67 -6.77 -7.27
C ARG A 90 -2.96 -5.81 -6.13
N ASN A 91 -1.97 -4.99 -5.75
CA ASN A 91 -2.01 -4.08 -4.60
C ASN A 91 -1.55 -2.66 -4.95
N PRO A 92 -2.11 -2.01 -5.98
CA PRO A 92 -1.63 -0.71 -6.45
C PRO A 92 -1.75 0.40 -5.40
N ILE A 93 -2.73 0.32 -4.49
CA ILE A 93 -2.87 1.26 -3.36
C ILE A 93 -1.67 1.15 -2.43
N TYR A 94 -1.19 -0.07 -2.14
CA TYR A 94 -0.05 -0.29 -1.24
C TYR A 94 1.28 0.09 -1.90
N VAL A 95 1.37 -0.04 -3.23
CA VAL A 95 2.47 0.57 -4.00
C VAL A 95 2.47 2.09 -3.78
N GLY A 96 1.30 2.73 -3.90
CA GLY A 96 1.15 4.16 -3.62
C GLY A 96 1.60 4.54 -2.21
N PHE A 97 1.19 3.79 -1.20
CA PHE A 97 1.60 4.03 0.19
C PHE A 97 3.11 3.84 0.41
N LEU A 98 3.72 2.81 -0.19
CA LEU A 98 5.16 2.60 -0.11
C LEU A 98 5.93 3.79 -0.73
N LEU A 99 5.48 4.28 -1.88
CA LEU A 99 6.07 5.47 -2.53
C LEU A 99 5.94 6.72 -1.64
N MET A 100 4.82 6.89 -0.93
CA MET A 100 4.63 8.00 0.02
C MET A 100 5.52 7.86 1.26
N VAL A 101 5.69 6.65 1.81
CA VAL A 101 6.59 6.37 2.95
C VAL A 101 8.03 6.73 2.62
N ILE A 102 8.47 6.50 1.39
CA ILE A 102 9.80 6.89 0.91
C ILE A 102 9.83 8.38 0.56
N GLY A 103 8.88 8.82 -0.25
CA GLY A 103 8.91 10.12 -0.92
C GLY A 103 8.71 11.31 0.01
N ILE A 104 7.78 11.23 0.98
CA ILE A 104 7.49 12.34 1.88
C ILE A 104 8.71 12.70 2.75
N PRO A 105 9.35 11.76 3.48
CA PRO A 105 10.54 12.08 4.25
C PRO A 105 11.73 12.48 3.37
N LEU A 106 11.92 11.83 2.21
CA LEU A 106 13.01 12.15 1.29
C LEU A 106 12.89 13.58 0.75
N ASN A 107 11.70 14.01 0.38
CA ASN A 107 11.42 15.40 -0.03
C ASN A 107 11.67 16.42 1.08
N SER A 108 11.57 15.99 2.34
CA SER A 108 11.84 16.80 3.53
C SER A 108 13.30 16.70 4.02
N GLY A 109 14.23 16.20 3.21
CA GLY A 109 15.66 16.17 3.51
C GLY A 109 16.10 15.02 4.42
N THR A 110 15.35 13.91 4.53
CA THR A 110 15.76 12.76 5.34
C THR A 110 15.64 11.42 4.63
N TYR A 111 16.62 10.54 4.82
CA TYR A 111 16.63 9.17 4.27
C TYR A 111 15.81 8.17 5.11
N TRP A 112 15.34 8.55 6.29
CA TRP A 112 14.68 7.61 7.21
C TRP A 112 13.44 6.94 6.60
N GLY A 113 12.73 7.61 5.71
CA GLY A 113 11.61 6.99 4.98
C GLY A 113 12.06 5.81 4.11
N ALA A 114 13.15 5.99 3.36
CA ALA A 114 13.72 4.92 2.54
C ALA A 114 14.28 3.77 3.39
N ILE A 115 14.92 4.10 4.54
CA ILE A 115 15.45 3.11 5.48
C ILE A 115 14.33 2.28 6.10
N LEU A 116 13.18 2.90 6.42
CA LEU A 116 12.02 2.20 6.99
C LEU A 116 11.14 1.49 5.95
N ALA A 117 11.31 1.77 4.65
CA ALA A 117 10.50 1.18 3.59
C ALA A 117 10.47 -0.36 3.57
N PRO A 118 11.59 -1.11 3.79
CA PRO A 118 11.55 -2.56 3.91
C PRO A 118 10.68 -3.05 5.08
N ILE A 119 10.68 -2.33 6.20
CA ILE A 119 9.85 -2.66 7.38
C ILE A 119 8.38 -2.43 7.05
N PHE A 120 8.05 -1.31 6.42
CA PHE A 120 6.70 -1.03 5.92
C PHE A 120 6.22 -2.14 4.96
N TYR A 121 7.06 -2.52 3.99
CA TYR A 121 6.77 -3.58 3.04
C TYR A 121 6.44 -4.91 3.75
N LEU A 122 7.25 -5.31 4.74
CA LEU A 122 7.04 -6.54 5.51
C LEU A 122 5.72 -6.47 6.32
N PHE A 123 5.44 -5.34 6.98
CA PHE A 123 4.21 -5.17 7.74
C PHE A 123 2.98 -5.14 6.84
N CYS A 124 3.02 -4.44 5.70
CA CYS A 124 1.95 -4.49 4.71
C CYS A 124 1.67 -5.92 4.26
N ASN A 125 2.70 -6.70 3.92
CA ASN A 125 2.51 -8.08 3.49
C ASN A 125 1.87 -8.94 4.58
N ARG A 126 2.42 -8.93 5.81
CA ARG A 126 2.02 -9.84 6.90
C ARG A 126 0.71 -9.46 7.57
N LEU A 127 0.50 -8.17 7.79
CA LEU A 127 -0.64 -7.71 8.58
C LEU A 127 -1.88 -7.41 7.73
N VAL A 128 -1.68 -7.17 6.42
CA VAL A 128 -2.74 -6.73 5.52
C VAL A 128 -2.89 -7.68 4.34
N ILE A 129 -1.94 -7.67 3.39
CA ILE A 129 -2.08 -8.29 2.07
C ILE A 129 -2.34 -9.80 2.16
N GLU A 130 -1.59 -10.53 2.98
CA GLU A 130 -1.78 -11.98 3.13
C GLU A 130 -3.19 -12.33 3.64
N ARG A 131 -3.78 -11.49 4.48
CA ARG A 131 -5.14 -11.66 4.99
C ARG A 131 -6.21 -11.33 3.95
N GLU A 132 -6.00 -10.25 3.19
CA GLU A 132 -6.88 -9.90 2.07
C GLU A 132 -6.84 -10.96 0.98
N GLU A 133 -5.66 -11.44 0.60
CA GLU A 133 -5.51 -12.52 -0.38
C GLU A 133 -6.22 -13.80 0.08
N ALA A 134 -6.06 -14.21 1.34
CA ALA A 134 -6.73 -15.39 1.88
C ALA A 134 -8.27 -15.24 1.88
N TYR A 135 -8.77 -14.05 2.19
CA TYR A 135 -10.20 -13.76 2.11
C TYR A 135 -10.70 -13.81 0.66
N LEU A 136 -9.97 -13.19 -0.29
CA LEU A 136 -10.34 -13.17 -1.71
C LEU A 136 -10.28 -14.58 -2.32
N GLU A 137 -9.29 -15.39 -1.97
CA GLU A 137 -9.22 -16.79 -2.40
C GLU A 137 -10.41 -17.60 -1.88
N LYS A 138 -10.76 -17.45 -0.60
CA LYS A 138 -11.92 -18.13 -0.02
C LYS A 138 -13.24 -17.71 -0.66
N LYS A 139 -13.38 -16.42 -0.98
CA LYS A 139 -14.63 -15.87 -1.51
C LYS A 139 -14.82 -16.10 -3.00
N PHE A 140 -13.77 -16.01 -3.80
CA PHE A 140 -13.83 -16.02 -5.26
C PHE A 140 -13.19 -17.26 -5.91
N GLY A 141 -12.51 -18.11 -5.13
CA GLY A 141 -11.95 -19.39 -5.61
C GLY A 141 -11.09 -19.23 -6.87
N ASP A 142 -11.41 -20.01 -7.88
CA ASP A 142 -10.64 -20.10 -9.15
C ASP A 142 -10.53 -18.76 -9.89
N VAL A 143 -11.50 -17.88 -9.74
CA VAL A 143 -11.46 -16.55 -10.37
C VAL A 143 -10.29 -15.74 -9.81
N TYR A 144 -10.11 -15.76 -8.48
CA TYR A 144 -8.99 -15.05 -7.85
C TYR A 144 -7.65 -15.75 -8.08
N THR A 145 -7.57 -17.07 -7.99
CA THR A 145 -6.32 -17.82 -8.23
C THR A 145 -5.82 -17.66 -9.67
N SER A 146 -6.73 -17.64 -10.66
CA SER A 146 -6.39 -17.32 -12.05
C SER A 146 -5.86 -15.89 -12.24
N TYR A 147 -6.40 -14.91 -11.52
CA TYR A 147 -5.87 -13.54 -11.51
C TYR A 147 -4.49 -13.49 -10.83
N LYS A 148 -4.34 -14.13 -9.67
CA LYS A 148 -3.09 -14.21 -8.90
C LYS A 148 -1.94 -14.84 -9.67
N SER A 149 -2.21 -15.79 -10.57
CA SER A 149 -1.18 -16.43 -11.40
C SER A 149 -0.63 -15.52 -12.51
N ARG A 150 -1.38 -14.48 -12.90
CA ARG A 150 -1.03 -13.58 -14.03
C ARG A 150 -0.51 -12.23 -13.60
N VAL A 151 -0.83 -11.78 -12.40
CA VAL A 151 -0.49 -10.45 -11.91
C VAL A 151 0.33 -10.54 -10.63
N ARG A 152 1.42 -9.79 -10.55
CA ARG A 152 2.30 -9.75 -9.38
C ARG A 152 1.61 -9.11 -8.17
N ARG A 153 2.11 -9.43 -6.96
CA ARG A 153 1.59 -8.85 -5.71
C ARG A 153 1.87 -7.36 -5.64
N TRP A 154 3.07 -6.93 -5.99
CA TRP A 154 3.48 -5.53 -6.00
C TRP A 154 3.62 -5.01 -7.45
N LEU A 155 4.77 -5.05 -8.05
CA LEU A 155 5.05 -4.64 -9.44
C LEU A 155 5.91 -5.70 -10.16
#